data_7af3560d75e307b71a418d45852f7171
#
_entry.id   7af3560d75e307b71a418d45852f7171
#
_cell.length_a   1.000
_cell.length_b   1.000
_cell.length_c   1.000
_cell.angle_alpha   90.00
_cell.angle_beta   90.00
_cell.angle_gamma   90.00
#
_symmetry.space_group_name_H-M   'P 1'
#
loop_
_entity.id
_entity.type
_entity.pdbx_description
1 polymer ?
#
loop_
_entity_poly.entity_id
_entity_poly.type
_entity_poly.pdbx_seq_one_letter_code
_entity_poly.pdbx_strand_id
1 'polypeptide(L)'
;MSFVTRGALLALVIGLGGCGDETPSQHIGTPDGPYRLALAVTPPVPAVGQTTTLEFTLTHGAGRTPVGDPQIVHERALHTFIVARDFSSFAHLHHEDFAPLTDADRARGRFRFPYAFPRAGDYRIVSEFVHRERAFSRRFDLRVGDGGTEPVAPADTARSRDVGAFTARLATSPAHPVAGHEAELVIELTRDGMPVRDLALWLGAEAHVAIWREDGEGFGHTHSYTAAMARMMASMQQHRMDAGHSAAMMLEMMAQPATLEYPGPRVPVRHTFPTPGRYRLFFQLAPGGAPLVVPFVLDVVADDGQADTRMESIVRVTETAG
;
A
#
# COMPACT_ATOMS: atom_id res chain seq x y z
N MET A 1 30.10 -57.77 34.41
CA MET A 1 30.29 -57.16 33.08
C MET A 1 28.93 -56.65 32.61
N SER A 2 28.63 -55.40 32.85
CA SER A 2 27.36 -54.81 32.52
C SER A 2 27.61 -53.67 31.49
N PHE A 3 27.07 -53.84 30.31
CA PHE A 3 27.06 -52.83 29.27
C PHE A 3 25.92 -51.86 29.51
N VAL A 4 26.25 -50.56 29.72
CA VAL A 4 25.30 -49.46 29.79
C VAL A 4 25.21 -48.83 28.40
N THR A 5 24.12 -49.03 27.74
CA THR A 5 23.77 -48.36 26.49
C THR A 5 23.22 -46.98 26.80
N ARG A 6 23.94 -45.93 26.38
CA ARG A 6 23.46 -44.55 26.40
C ARG A 6 22.55 -44.30 25.21
N GLY A 7 21.27 -44.20 25.46
CA GLY A 7 20.31 -43.68 24.45
C GLY A 7 20.46 -42.18 24.31
N ALA A 8 20.75 -41.69 23.10
CA ALA A 8 20.71 -40.29 22.76
C ALA A 8 19.25 -39.87 22.52
N LEU A 9 18.75 -39.02 23.37
CA LEU A 9 17.45 -38.37 23.17
C LEU A 9 17.62 -37.27 22.12
N LEU A 10 17.08 -37.51 20.95
CA LEU A 10 16.98 -36.51 19.89
C LEU A 10 15.78 -35.59 20.22
N ALA A 11 16.05 -34.41 20.75
CA ALA A 11 15.01 -33.38 20.97
C ALA A 11 14.58 -32.81 19.61
N LEU A 12 13.40 -33.20 19.17
CA LEU A 12 12.73 -32.61 18.02
C LEU A 12 12.21 -31.23 18.44
N VAL A 13 12.91 -30.16 18.10
CA VAL A 13 12.42 -28.79 18.24
C VAL A 13 11.40 -28.56 17.13
N ILE A 14 10.11 -28.72 17.45
CA ILE A 14 9.02 -28.26 16.59
C ILE A 14 9.00 -26.73 16.71
N GLY A 15 9.59 -26.06 15.75
CA GLY A 15 9.42 -24.64 15.57
C GLY A 15 7.94 -24.35 15.22
N LEU A 16 7.19 -23.86 16.20
CA LEU A 16 5.90 -23.24 15.95
C LEU A 16 6.16 -21.97 15.14
N GLY A 17 6.06 -22.10 13.80
CA GLY A 17 5.95 -20.95 12.91
C GLY A 17 4.70 -20.18 13.31
N GLY A 18 4.89 -19.01 13.94
CA GLY A 18 3.81 -18.09 14.19
C GLY A 18 3.18 -17.70 12.87
N CYS A 19 1.92 -18.09 12.65
CA CYS A 19 1.06 -17.49 11.63
C CYS A 19 0.86 -16.04 12.04
N GLY A 20 1.68 -15.13 11.47
CA GLY A 20 1.36 -13.72 11.50
C GLY A 20 0.06 -13.53 10.72
N ASP A 21 -0.99 -13.06 11.35
CA ASP A 21 -2.18 -12.57 10.68
C ASP A 21 -1.78 -11.37 9.81
N GLU A 22 -1.38 -11.64 8.56
CA GLU A 22 -1.19 -10.59 7.57
C GLU A 22 -2.56 -10.07 7.18
N THR A 23 -2.91 -8.91 7.69
CA THR A 23 -4.14 -8.20 7.32
C THR A 23 -4.08 -7.90 5.83
N PRO A 24 -5.04 -8.36 5.01
CA PRO A 24 -5.01 -8.12 3.58
C PRO A 24 -5.08 -6.62 3.30
N SER A 25 -4.24 -6.13 2.39
CA SER A 25 -4.42 -4.81 1.82
C SER A 25 -5.78 -4.73 1.13
N GLN A 26 -6.38 -3.54 0.99
CA GLN A 26 -7.64 -3.39 0.23
C GLN A 26 -7.49 -3.76 -1.25
N HIS A 27 -6.29 -3.77 -1.79
CA HIS A 27 -5.97 -4.59 -2.93
C HIS A 27 -5.73 -5.99 -2.40
N ILE A 28 -6.74 -6.81 -2.49
CA ILE A 28 -6.86 -8.18 -2.04
C ILE A 28 -5.60 -8.98 -2.44
N GLY A 29 -4.51 -8.76 -1.71
CA GLY A 29 -3.31 -9.56 -1.81
C GLY A 29 -3.38 -10.67 -0.78
N THR A 30 -3.38 -11.92 -1.20
CA THR A 30 -3.16 -13.03 -0.28
C THR A 30 -1.67 -13.31 -0.19
N PRO A 31 -1.07 -13.30 1.02
CA PRO A 31 0.37 -13.53 1.19
C PRO A 31 0.80 -14.94 0.77
N ASP A 32 -0.09 -15.91 0.85
CA ASP A 32 0.17 -17.33 0.63
C ASP A 32 -0.65 -17.88 -0.54
N GLY A 33 -0.29 -17.43 -1.73
CA GLY A 33 -0.79 -18.02 -2.97
C GLY A 33 0.24 -19.00 -3.57
N PRO A 34 -0.04 -19.56 -4.74
CA PRO A 34 0.90 -20.42 -5.48
C PRO A 34 2.10 -19.61 -6.03
N TYR A 35 2.20 -18.33 -5.71
CA TYR A 35 3.24 -17.43 -6.20
C TYR A 35 4.35 -17.25 -5.18
N ARG A 36 5.56 -17.12 -5.70
CA ARG A 36 6.74 -16.73 -4.95
C ARG A 36 7.36 -15.51 -5.60
N LEU A 37 7.49 -14.45 -4.84
CA LEU A 37 8.30 -13.28 -5.19
C LEU A 37 9.58 -13.34 -4.37
N ALA A 38 10.73 -13.37 -5.01
CA ALA A 38 12.04 -13.33 -4.39
C ALA A 38 12.69 -11.99 -4.67
N LEU A 39 13.41 -11.43 -3.68
CA LEU A 39 14.18 -10.20 -3.81
C LEU A 39 15.66 -10.51 -3.70
N ALA A 40 16.44 -10.09 -4.71
CA ALA A 40 17.88 -10.02 -4.68
C ALA A 40 18.33 -8.56 -4.60
N VAL A 41 19.29 -8.28 -3.74
CA VAL A 41 19.81 -6.93 -3.46
C VAL A 41 21.29 -6.88 -3.81
N THR A 42 21.69 -5.90 -4.63
CA THR A 42 23.09 -5.73 -5.03
C THR A 42 23.52 -4.27 -4.84
N PRO A 43 24.50 -3.99 -3.97
CA PRO A 43 25.24 -4.93 -3.11
C PRO A 43 24.34 -5.55 -2.01
N PRO A 44 24.71 -6.72 -1.43
CA PRO A 44 23.88 -7.42 -0.44
C PRO A 44 23.64 -6.62 0.84
N VAL A 45 24.56 -5.73 1.18
CA VAL A 45 24.43 -4.75 2.27
C VAL A 45 24.51 -3.37 1.64
N PRO A 46 23.39 -2.71 1.37
CA PRO A 46 23.37 -1.36 0.80
C PRO A 46 23.97 -0.33 1.76
N ALA A 47 24.72 0.63 1.21
CA ALA A 47 25.15 1.82 1.96
C ALA A 47 24.23 3.02 1.65
N VAL A 48 24.20 3.97 2.58
CA VAL A 48 23.45 5.22 2.41
C VAL A 48 23.92 5.97 1.16
N GLY A 49 22.99 6.39 0.32
CA GLY A 49 23.25 7.12 -0.93
C GLY A 49 23.87 6.28 -2.04
N GLN A 50 24.25 5.03 -1.78
CA GLN A 50 24.77 4.12 -2.80
C GLN A 50 23.65 3.59 -3.68
N THR A 51 23.84 3.62 -4.99
CA THR A 51 22.93 2.95 -5.92
C THR A 51 22.91 1.46 -5.65
N THR A 52 21.75 0.95 -5.28
CA THR A 52 21.46 -0.45 -4.98
C THR A 52 20.49 -0.97 -6.03
N THR A 53 20.81 -2.08 -6.65
CA THR A 53 19.85 -2.77 -7.53
C THR A 53 18.95 -3.67 -6.69
N LEU A 54 17.65 -3.45 -6.79
CA LEU A 54 16.60 -4.32 -6.28
C LEU A 54 16.08 -5.15 -7.46
N GLU A 55 16.27 -6.46 -7.42
CA GLU A 55 15.81 -7.39 -8.46
C GLU A 55 14.79 -8.36 -7.86
N PHE A 56 13.58 -8.32 -8.38
CA PHE A 56 12.49 -9.20 -8.02
C PHE A 56 12.34 -10.30 -9.06
N THR A 57 12.14 -11.54 -8.61
CA THR A 57 11.85 -12.69 -9.48
C THR A 57 10.53 -13.30 -9.07
N LEU A 58 9.54 -13.23 -9.94
CA LEU A 58 8.20 -13.76 -9.75
C LEU A 58 8.08 -15.15 -10.40
N THR A 59 7.66 -16.12 -9.60
CA THR A 59 7.45 -17.49 -10.04
C THR A 59 6.14 -18.05 -9.51
N HIS A 60 5.62 -19.08 -10.19
CA HIS A 60 4.38 -19.78 -9.84
C HIS A 60 4.61 -21.27 -9.63
N GLY A 61 3.93 -21.84 -8.64
CA GLY A 61 3.89 -23.27 -8.34
C GLY A 61 5.20 -23.85 -7.80
N ALA A 62 5.19 -25.14 -7.48
CA ALA A 62 6.35 -25.87 -6.95
C ALA A 62 7.52 -25.93 -7.95
N GLY A 63 7.24 -25.97 -9.24
CA GLY A 63 8.22 -25.96 -10.32
C GLY A 63 8.88 -24.60 -10.56
N ARG A 64 8.48 -23.56 -9.85
CA ARG A 64 8.99 -22.19 -9.99
C ARG A 64 8.96 -21.68 -11.43
N THR A 65 7.86 -21.90 -12.14
CA THR A 65 7.67 -21.38 -13.49
C THR A 65 7.70 -19.84 -13.43
N PRO A 66 8.52 -19.16 -14.24
CA PRO A 66 8.53 -17.71 -14.29
C PRO A 66 7.17 -17.13 -14.67
N VAL A 67 6.79 -16.01 -14.03
CA VAL A 67 5.60 -15.22 -14.38
C VAL A 67 6.09 -13.87 -14.91
N GLY A 68 6.11 -13.73 -16.20
CA GLY A 68 6.61 -12.54 -16.87
C GLY A 68 5.51 -11.62 -17.41
N ASP A 69 4.26 -12.02 -17.21
CA ASP A 69 3.06 -11.37 -17.73
C ASP A 69 2.01 -11.04 -16.63
N PRO A 70 2.42 -10.50 -15.48
CA PRO A 70 1.41 -10.00 -14.54
C PRO A 70 0.55 -8.94 -15.23
N GLN A 71 -0.70 -8.85 -14.81
CA GLN A 71 -1.64 -7.86 -15.36
C GLN A 71 -1.12 -6.45 -15.05
N ILE A 72 -1.22 -5.59 -16.05
CA ILE A 72 -0.91 -4.18 -15.87
C ILE A 72 -2.06 -3.53 -15.10
N VAL A 73 -1.77 -2.98 -13.95
CA VAL A 73 -2.70 -2.22 -13.11
C VAL A 73 -2.05 -0.87 -12.85
N HIS A 74 -2.79 0.22 -12.99
CA HIS A 74 -2.23 1.56 -12.85
C HIS A 74 -0.91 1.72 -13.62
N GLU A 75 -0.93 1.32 -14.90
CA GLU A 75 0.16 1.43 -15.87
C GLU A 75 1.43 0.60 -15.56
N ARG A 76 1.46 -0.22 -14.51
CA ARG A 76 2.64 -0.97 -14.07
C ARG A 76 2.33 -2.44 -13.79
N ALA A 77 3.36 -3.27 -13.96
CA ALA A 77 3.27 -4.71 -13.75
C ALA A 77 3.52 -5.11 -12.28
N LEU A 78 4.46 -4.45 -11.63
CA LEU A 78 4.82 -4.68 -10.22
C LEU A 78 4.96 -3.33 -9.51
N HIS A 79 4.18 -3.11 -8.47
CA HIS A 79 4.26 -1.94 -7.61
C HIS A 79 5.15 -2.25 -6.41
N THR A 80 6.13 -1.42 -6.12
CA THR A 80 7.03 -1.62 -4.99
C THR A 80 7.08 -0.38 -4.10
N PHE A 81 6.71 -0.55 -2.85
CA PHE A 81 6.70 0.46 -1.82
C PHE A 81 7.87 0.22 -0.86
N ILE A 82 8.67 1.24 -0.63
CA ILE A 82 9.83 1.19 0.26
C ILE A 82 9.63 2.23 1.36
N VAL A 83 9.67 1.81 2.61
CA VAL A 83 9.54 2.72 3.76
C VAL A 83 10.62 2.42 4.79
N ALA A 84 11.27 3.47 5.33
CA ALA A 84 12.10 3.30 6.52
C ALA A 84 11.22 2.90 7.73
N ARG A 85 11.71 2.07 8.61
CA ARG A 85 10.92 1.59 9.75
C ARG A 85 10.50 2.69 10.73
N ASP A 86 11.21 3.80 10.73
CA ASP A 86 10.88 5.03 11.45
C ASP A 86 9.92 5.96 10.68
N PHE A 87 9.50 5.58 9.46
CA PHE A 87 8.66 6.34 8.54
C PHE A 87 9.27 7.67 8.06
N SER A 88 10.57 7.87 8.21
CA SER A 88 11.27 9.09 7.80
C SER A 88 11.52 9.19 6.29
N SER A 89 11.38 8.09 5.55
CA SER A 89 11.48 8.06 4.10
C SER A 89 10.50 7.07 3.50
N PHE A 90 10.04 7.41 2.29
CA PHE A 90 9.10 6.61 1.51
C PHE A 90 9.44 6.71 0.02
N ALA A 91 9.29 5.62 -0.70
CA ALA A 91 9.33 5.58 -2.15
C ALA A 91 8.29 4.59 -2.69
N HIS A 92 7.76 4.88 -3.89
CA HIS A 92 6.90 4.00 -4.68
C HIS A 92 7.53 3.92 -6.07
N LEU A 93 8.00 2.74 -6.45
CA LEU A 93 8.85 2.52 -7.61
C LEU A 93 8.42 1.30 -8.41
N HIS A 94 8.74 1.33 -9.70
CA HIS A 94 8.44 0.27 -10.66
C HIS A 94 9.63 0.03 -11.56
N HIS A 95 9.70 -1.14 -12.18
CA HIS A 95 10.72 -1.45 -13.18
C HIS A 95 10.64 -0.44 -14.34
N GLU A 96 9.44 -0.17 -14.80
CA GLU A 96 9.14 0.64 -15.99
C GLU A 96 9.46 2.13 -15.80
N ASP A 97 9.69 2.59 -14.57
CA ASP A 97 10.16 3.97 -14.31
C ASP A 97 11.63 4.17 -14.74
N PHE A 98 12.38 3.08 -14.91
CA PHE A 98 13.81 3.08 -15.22
C PHE A 98 14.14 2.48 -16.59
N ALA A 99 13.39 1.47 -17.02
CA ALA A 99 13.60 0.81 -18.30
C ALA A 99 12.32 0.07 -18.75
N PRO A 100 12.11 -0.11 -20.05
CA PRO A 100 11.05 -0.98 -20.55
C PRO A 100 11.27 -2.43 -20.10
N LEU A 101 10.18 -3.12 -19.78
CA LEU A 101 10.23 -4.55 -19.47
C LEU A 101 10.50 -5.36 -20.77
N THR A 102 11.70 -5.94 -20.86
CA THR A 102 12.15 -6.67 -22.05
C THR A 102 11.57 -8.08 -22.11
N ASP A 103 11.57 -8.71 -23.29
CA ASP A 103 11.18 -10.14 -23.45
C ASP A 103 12.05 -11.07 -22.60
N ALA A 104 13.34 -10.74 -22.43
CA ALA A 104 14.23 -11.49 -21.56
C ALA A 104 13.87 -11.36 -20.08
N ASP A 105 13.38 -10.21 -19.64
CA ASP A 105 12.89 -10.00 -18.28
C ASP A 105 11.58 -10.77 -18.08
N ARG A 106 10.65 -10.66 -19.04
CA ARG A 106 9.39 -11.42 -19.03
C ARG A 106 9.63 -12.93 -18.99
N ALA A 107 10.51 -13.46 -19.84
CA ALA A 107 10.83 -14.88 -19.86
C ALA A 107 11.39 -15.41 -18.52
N ARG A 108 11.91 -14.52 -17.68
CA ARG A 108 12.46 -14.86 -16.35
C ARG A 108 11.55 -14.44 -15.19
N GLY A 109 10.43 -13.77 -15.46
CA GLY A 109 9.60 -13.16 -14.42
C GLY A 109 10.36 -12.13 -13.59
N ARG A 110 11.25 -11.33 -14.23
CA ARG A 110 12.21 -10.48 -13.57
C ARG A 110 11.84 -9.00 -13.69
N PHE A 111 11.82 -8.32 -12.54
CA PHE A 111 11.59 -6.88 -12.40
C PHE A 111 12.73 -6.28 -11.59
N ARG A 112 13.34 -5.20 -12.07
CA ARG A 112 14.51 -4.60 -11.40
C ARG A 112 14.55 -3.10 -11.58
N PHE A 113 15.05 -2.43 -10.55
CA PHE A 113 15.31 -0.99 -10.61
C PHE A 113 16.41 -0.61 -9.62
N PRO A 114 17.13 0.51 -9.89
CA PRO A 114 18.08 1.08 -8.94
C PRO A 114 17.33 1.89 -7.87
N TYR A 115 17.84 1.86 -6.65
CA TYR A 115 17.40 2.73 -5.58
C TYR A 115 18.58 3.13 -4.69
N ALA A 116 18.64 4.41 -4.31
CA ALA A 116 19.62 4.90 -3.35
C ALA A 116 18.90 5.19 -2.02
N PHE A 117 19.18 4.38 -1.02
CA PHE A 117 18.56 4.54 0.30
C PHE A 117 19.07 5.83 0.96
N PRO A 118 18.17 6.76 1.37
CA PRO A 118 18.58 8.08 1.86
C PRO A 118 19.15 8.05 3.29
N ARG A 119 18.94 6.97 4.03
CA ARG A 119 19.34 6.84 5.45
C ARG A 119 19.78 5.43 5.77
N ALA A 120 20.62 5.27 6.79
CA ALA A 120 20.90 3.96 7.39
C ALA A 120 19.73 3.52 8.26
N GLY A 121 19.60 2.21 8.47
CA GLY A 121 18.60 1.60 9.33
C GLY A 121 17.81 0.49 8.64
N ASP A 122 16.72 0.08 9.26
CA ASP A 122 15.84 -0.95 8.72
C ASP A 122 14.81 -0.34 7.80
N TYR A 123 14.57 -1.04 6.69
CA TYR A 123 13.55 -0.71 5.70
C TYR A 123 12.57 -1.86 5.55
N ARG A 124 11.34 -1.51 5.28
CA ARG A 124 10.31 -2.44 4.85
C ARG A 124 9.99 -2.17 3.39
N ILE A 125 9.93 -3.25 2.63
CA ILE A 125 9.59 -3.23 1.20
C ILE A 125 8.34 -4.09 1.04
N VAL A 126 7.31 -3.56 0.39
CA VAL A 126 6.14 -4.33 -0.04
C VAL A 126 6.05 -4.24 -1.55
N SER A 127 5.92 -5.38 -2.20
CA SER A 127 5.68 -5.43 -3.64
C SER A 127 4.37 -6.13 -3.93
N GLU A 128 3.56 -5.51 -4.81
CA GLU A 128 2.24 -5.97 -5.21
C GLU A 128 2.17 -6.22 -6.71
N PHE A 129 1.45 -7.25 -7.10
CA PHE A 129 1.17 -7.58 -8.49
C PHE A 129 -0.18 -8.26 -8.63
N VAL A 130 -0.71 -8.27 -9.84
CA VAL A 130 -1.94 -8.97 -10.18
C VAL A 130 -1.64 -10.04 -11.24
N HIS A 131 -2.12 -11.24 -11.02
CA HIS A 131 -2.04 -12.30 -12.03
C HIS A 131 -3.27 -13.19 -11.95
N ARG A 132 -3.87 -13.49 -13.13
CA ARG A 132 -5.12 -14.26 -13.24
C ARG A 132 -6.23 -13.71 -12.35
N GLU A 133 -6.46 -12.39 -12.45
CA GLU A 133 -7.52 -11.64 -11.75
C GLU A 133 -7.42 -11.71 -10.21
N ARG A 134 -6.23 -12.01 -9.69
CA ARG A 134 -5.97 -12.04 -8.25
C ARG A 134 -4.78 -11.15 -7.91
N ALA A 135 -4.95 -10.30 -6.92
CA ALA A 135 -3.89 -9.47 -6.38
C ALA A 135 -3.08 -10.25 -5.33
N PHE A 136 -1.78 -10.02 -5.33
CA PHE A 136 -0.84 -10.60 -4.39
C PHE A 136 0.11 -9.52 -3.89
N SER A 137 0.54 -9.65 -2.65
CA SER A 137 1.57 -8.79 -2.08
C SER A 137 2.65 -9.63 -1.38
N ARG A 138 3.87 -9.08 -1.32
CA ARG A 138 4.98 -9.70 -0.58
C ARG A 138 5.78 -8.64 0.15
N ARG A 139 6.07 -8.90 1.42
CA ARG A 139 6.90 -8.05 2.28
C ARG A 139 8.32 -8.59 2.36
N PHE A 140 9.27 -7.65 2.41
CA PHE A 140 10.67 -7.90 2.67
C PHE A 140 11.17 -6.89 3.68
N ASP A 141 12.05 -7.31 4.58
CA ASP A 141 12.80 -6.43 5.45
C ASP A 141 14.26 -6.35 4.97
N LEU A 142 14.82 -5.14 4.94
CA LEU A 142 16.17 -4.88 4.43
C LEU A 142 16.92 -3.95 5.38
N ARG A 143 18.17 -4.32 5.70
CA ARG A 143 19.08 -3.48 6.44
C ARG A 143 19.96 -2.65 5.51
N VAL A 144 20.10 -1.35 5.81
CA VAL A 144 20.95 -0.40 5.07
C VAL A 144 22.02 0.16 5.99
N GLY A 145 23.29 -0.02 5.64
CA GLY A 145 24.44 0.44 6.44
C GLY A 145 24.48 -0.18 7.84
N ASP A 146 25.37 0.34 8.66
CA ASP A 146 25.63 -0.13 10.02
C ASP A 146 24.84 0.65 11.11
N GLY A 147 24.01 1.61 10.70
CA GLY A 147 23.21 2.42 11.61
C GLY A 147 22.16 1.61 12.38
N GLY A 148 21.83 2.03 13.60
CA GLY A 148 20.67 1.52 14.32
C GLY A 148 19.36 1.90 13.62
N THR A 149 18.27 1.19 13.96
CA THR A 149 16.93 1.66 13.59
C THR A 149 16.55 2.80 14.52
N GLU A 150 16.34 3.98 13.95
CA GLU A 150 15.84 5.11 14.71
C GLU A 150 14.43 4.81 15.25
N PRO A 151 14.09 5.26 16.45
CA PRO A 151 12.73 5.18 16.95
C PRO A 151 11.76 5.91 16.01
N VAL A 152 10.55 5.40 15.88
CA VAL A 152 9.49 6.10 15.18
C VAL A 152 9.28 7.47 15.82
N ALA A 153 9.42 8.53 15.04
CA ALA A 153 9.21 9.88 15.55
C ALA A 153 7.79 10.03 16.13
N PRO A 154 7.61 10.82 17.21
CA PRO A 154 6.30 11.11 17.75
C PRO A 154 5.32 11.50 16.64
N ALA A 155 4.13 10.92 16.68
CA ALA A 155 3.16 11.14 15.63
C ALA A 155 2.59 12.55 15.72
N ASP A 156 2.77 13.30 14.65
CA ASP A 156 2.01 14.54 14.43
C ASP A 156 0.74 14.19 13.66
N THR A 157 -0.40 14.26 14.33
CA THR A 157 -1.73 13.96 13.76
C THR A 157 -2.41 15.20 13.17
N ALA A 158 -1.70 16.32 13.03
CA ALA A 158 -2.23 17.51 12.36
C ALA A 158 -2.74 17.17 10.96
N ARG A 159 -3.89 17.73 10.62
CA ARG A 159 -4.57 17.50 9.34
C ARG A 159 -4.11 18.46 8.24
N SER A 160 -3.07 19.23 8.48
CA SER A 160 -2.44 20.14 7.51
C SER A 160 -0.95 19.87 7.45
N ARG A 161 -0.39 19.84 6.23
CA ARG A 161 1.03 19.60 5.96
C ARG A 161 1.53 20.57 4.91
N ASP A 162 2.68 21.16 5.19
CA ASP A 162 3.40 21.95 4.21
C ASP A 162 4.52 21.12 3.60
N VAL A 163 4.58 21.07 2.27
CA VAL A 163 5.60 20.36 1.50
C VAL A 163 6.05 21.28 0.35
N GLY A 164 7.21 21.91 0.49
CA GLY A 164 7.67 22.92 -0.45
C GLY A 164 6.71 24.10 -0.55
N ALA A 165 6.25 24.43 -1.76
CA ALA A 165 5.26 25.48 -2.01
C ALA A 165 3.81 25.03 -1.77
N PHE A 166 3.59 23.76 -1.42
CA PHE A 166 2.26 23.20 -1.26
C PHE A 166 1.84 23.11 0.19
N THR A 167 0.56 23.42 0.46
CA THR A 167 -0.13 23.06 1.70
C THR A 167 -1.20 22.04 1.37
N ALA A 168 -1.14 20.88 1.99
CA ALA A 168 -2.13 19.82 1.86
C ALA A 168 -2.97 19.71 3.15
N ARG A 169 -4.27 19.55 3.01
CA ARG A 169 -5.20 19.31 4.11
C ARG A 169 -5.92 17.98 3.92
N LEU A 170 -6.00 17.20 4.99
CA LEU A 170 -6.69 15.91 5.00
C LEU A 170 -7.97 16.01 5.80
N ALA A 171 -9.12 15.80 5.17
CA ALA A 171 -10.40 15.58 5.82
C ALA A 171 -10.76 14.10 5.79
N THR A 172 -11.47 13.61 6.79
CA THR A 172 -11.95 12.23 6.86
C THR A 172 -13.44 12.20 7.22
N SER A 173 -14.17 11.28 6.62
CA SER A 173 -15.55 10.97 6.98
C SER A 173 -15.67 9.46 7.24
N PRO A 174 -16.00 9.04 8.47
CA PRO A 174 -16.19 9.85 9.66
C PRO A 174 -14.92 10.59 10.10
N ALA A 175 -15.05 11.62 10.94
CA ALA A 175 -13.91 12.43 11.42
C ALA A 175 -12.82 11.58 12.11
N HIS A 176 -13.24 10.52 12.77
CA HIS A 176 -12.39 9.46 13.30
C HIS A 176 -12.76 8.16 12.60
N PRO A 177 -11.95 7.69 11.65
CA PRO A 177 -12.20 6.41 10.99
C PRO A 177 -12.31 5.27 12.00
N VAL A 178 -13.23 4.35 11.73
CA VAL A 178 -13.53 3.19 12.59
C VAL A 178 -13.00 1.95 11.89
N ALA A 179 -12.31 1.08 12.62
CA ALA A 179 -11.81 -0.17 12.09
C ALA A 179 -12.94 -1.05 11.54
N GLY A 180 -12.73 -1.65 10.37
CA GLY A 180 -13.72 -2.48 9.70
C GLY A 180 -14.77 -1.71 8.89
N HIS A 181 -14.84 -0.38 9.02
CA HIS A 181 -15.77 0.47 8.27
C HIS A 181 -15.06 1.30 7.20
N GLU A 182 -15.74 1.52 6.08
CA GLU A 182 -15.21 2.38 5.02
C GLU A 182 -15.14 3.83 5.50
N ALA A 183 -14.01 4.47 5.25
CA ALA A 183 -13.79 5.88 5.48
C ALA A 183 -13.47 6.60 4.17
N GLU A 184 -14.07 7.75 3.96
CA GLU A 184 -13.66 8.66 2.90
C GLU A 184 -12.53 9.56 3.41
N LEU A 185 -11.47 9.67 2.63
CA LEU A 185 -10.31 10.50 2.87
C LEU A 185 -10.28 11.54 1.74
N VAL A 186 -10.38 12.82 2.04
CA VAL A 186 -10.32 13.87 1.03
C VAL A 186 -9.06 14.70 1.26
N ILE A 187 -8.13 14.66 0.31
CA ILE A 187 -6.98 15.54 0.30
C ILE A 187 -7.32 16.83 -0.48
N GLU A 188 -7.04 17.97 0.10
CA GLU A 188 -7.16 19.29 -0.53
C GLU A 188 -5.78 19.92 -0.63
N LEU A 189 -5.42 20.40 -1.83
CA LEU A 189 -4.09 20.93 -2.12
C LEU A 189 -4.14 22.39 -2.56
N THR A 190 -3.31 23.22 -1.94
CA THR A 190 -3.04 24.60 -2.35
C THR A 190 -1.56 24.76 -2.70
N ARG A 191 -1.24 25.68 -3.61
CA ARG A 191 0.12 26.11 -3.95
C ARG A 191 0.21 27.61 -3.68
N ASP A 192 1.12 28.03 -2.81
CA ASP A 192 1.27 29.44 -2.39
C ASP A 192 -0.06 30.08 -1.94
N GLY A 193 -0.90 29.31 -1.23
CA GLY A 193 -2.21 29.71 -0.74
C GLY A 193 -3.34 29.66 -1.78
N MET A 194 -3.05 29.37 -3.05
CA MET A 194 -4.06 29.27 -4.12
C MET A 194 -4.45 27.82 -4.37
N PRO A 195 -5.75 27.51 -4.60
CA PRO A 195 -6.19 26.16 -4.91
C PRO A 195 -5.49 25.59 -6.14
N VAL A 196 -4.90 24.39 -6.00
CA VAL A 196 -4.35 23.64 -7.13
C VAL A 196 -5.48 23.14 -8.03
N ARG A 197 -5.34 23.33 -9.35
CA ARG A 197 -6.32 22.92 -10.36
C ARG A 197 -5.66 22.28 -11.60
N ASP A 198 -4.39 21.93 -11.46
CA ASP A 198 -3.53 21.38 -12.49
C ASP A 198 -2.96 20.00 -12.08
N LEU A 199 -3.72 19.24 -11.30
CA LEU A 199 -3.37 17.84 -11.04
C LEU A 199 -3.41 17.07 -12.36
N ALA A 200 -2.38 16.27 -12.58
CA ALA A 200 -2.33 15.29 -13.65
C ALA A 200 -2.53 13.89 -13.08
N LEU A 201 -2.92 12.96 -13.93
CA LEU A 201 -2.85 11.54 -13.57
C LEU A 201 -1.39 11.13 -13.39
N TRP A 202 -1.12 10.43 -12.32
CA TRP A 202 0.14 9.77 -12.08
C TRP A 202 -0.13 8.30 -11.84
N LEU A 203 0.47 7.43 -12.65
CA LEU A 203 0.17 6.00 -12.65
C LEU A 203 -1.34 5.71 -12.77
N GLY A 204 -2.01 6.44 -13.66
CA GLY A 204 -3.43 6.22 -13.94
C GLY A 204 -4.42 6.65 -12.85
N ALA A 205 -4.00 7.42 -11.84
CA ALA A 205 -4.90 7.99 -10.83
C ALA A 205 -4.47 9.41 -10.42
N GLU A 206 -5.39 10.21 -9.88
CA GLU A 206 -5.08 11.55 -9.36
C GLU A 206 -4.35 11.50 -8.01
N ALA A 207 -4.60 10.44 -7.24
CA ALA A 207 -3.92 10.18 -5.98
C ALA A 207 -3.68 8.69 -5.78
N HIS A 208 -2.46 8.33 -5.35
CA HIS A 208 -2.13 7.04 -4.76
C HIS A 208 -1.87 7.22 -3.28
N VAL A 209 -2.30 6.28 -2.47
CA VAL A 209 -2.08 6.35 -1.02
C VAL A 209 -1.51 5.03 -0.52
N ALA A 210 -0.26 5.05 -0.10
CA ALA A 210 0.31 3.93 0.65
C ALA A 210 0.01 4.14 2.13
N ILE A 211 -0.50 3.10 2.77
CA ILE A 211 -1.01 3.13 4.14
C ILE A 211 -0.29 2.07 4.96
N TRP A 212 0.40 2.50 6.00
CA TRP A 212 1.14 1.62 6.89
C TRP A 212 0.60 1.72 8.30
N ARG A 213 0.28 0.60 8.94
CA ARG A 213 0.07 0.62 10.38
C ARG A 213 1.40 0.89 11.09
N GLU A 214 1.41 1.70 12.14
CA GLU A 214 2.65 2.22 12.74
C GLU A 214 3.52 1.11 13.35
N ASP A 215 2.93 0.00 13.81
CA ASP A 215 3.67 -1.20 14.22
C ASP A 215 4.32 -1.92 13.03
N GLY A 216 3.94 -1.55 11.81
CA GLY A 216 4.45 -2.11 10.58
C GLY A 216 3.85 -3.46 10.18
N GLU A 217 2.85 -3.96 10.87
CA GLU A 217 2.23 -5.25 10.55
C GLU A 217 1.11 -5.14 9.51
N GLY A 218 0.58 -3.93 9.31
CA GLY A 218 -0.45 -3.66 8.30
C GLY A 218 0.06 -2.79 7.16
N PHE A 219 -0.28 -3.15 5.93
CA PHE A 219 -0.07 -2.36 4.73
C PHE A 219 -1.36 -2.30 3.91
N GLY A 220 -1.65 -1.14 3.35
CA GLY A 220 -2.72 -0.91 2.40
C GLY A 220 -2.28 0.02 1.29
N HIS A 221 -2.85 -0.17 0.10
CA HIS A 221 -2.65 0.69 -1.05
C HIS A 221 -4.01 1.01 -1.65
N THR A 222 -4.29 2.27 -1.89
CA THR A 222 -5.57 2.72 -2.46
C THR A 222 -5.34 3.95 -3.35
N HIS A 223 -6.38 4.33 -4.10
CA HIS A 223 -6.31 5.36 -5.12
C HIS A 223 -7.51 6.29 -5.04
N SER A 224 -7.44 7.43 -5.73
CA SER A 224 -8.64 8.19 -6.07
C SER A 224 -9.63 7.29 -6.82
N TYR A 225 -10.90 7.54 -6.64
CA TYR A 225 -11.95 6.78 -7.30
C TYR A 225 -12.85 7.71 -8.11
N THR A 226 -13.22 7.26 -9.32
CA THR A 226 -14.14 7.99 -10.19
C THR A 226 -15.59 7.83 -9.72
N ALA A 227 -16.47 8.74 -10.13
CA ALA A 227 -17.91 8.57 -9.88
C ALA A 227 -18.47 7.27 -10.49
N ALA A 228 -17.88 6.78 -11.57
CA ALA A 228 -18.23 5.49 -12.16
C ALA A 228 -17.86 4.33 -11.22
N MET A 229 -16.65 4.34 -10.66
CA MET A 229 -16.21 3.36 -9.65
C MET A 229 -17.09 3.41 -8.41
N ALA A 230 -17.40 4.60 -7.91
CA ALA A 230 -18.29 4.77 -6.75
C ALA A 230 -19.67 4.15 -6.98
N ARG A 231 -20.28 4.39 -8.15
CA ARG A 231 -21.57 3.80 -8.53
C ARG A 231 -21.49 2.28 -8.62
N MET A 232 -20.44 1.74 -9.21
CA MET A 232 -20.22 0.31 -9.31
C MET A 232 -20.08 -0.33 -7.94
N MET A 233 -19.25 0.23 -7.05
CA MET A 233 -19.07 -0.26 -5.69
C MET A 233 -20.40 -0.27 -4.91
N ALA A 234 -21.19 0.80 -5.02
CA ALA A 234 -22.53 0.85 -4.42
C ALA A 234 -23.47 -0.24 -4.97
N SER A 235 -23.42 -0.50 -6.29
CA SER A 235 -24.21 -1.57 -6.92
C SER A 235 -23.78 -2.96 -6.45
N MET A 236 -22.47 -3.22 -6.34
CA MET A 236 -21.94 -4.49 -5.81
C MET A 236 -22.42 -4.74 -4.37
N GLN A 237 -22.38 -3.70 -3.54
CA GLN A 237 -22.84 -3.77 -2.15
C GLN A 237 -24.34 -4.04 -2.05
N GLN A 238 -25.16 -3.35 -2.86
CA GLN A 238 -26.61 -3.57 -2.91
C GLN A 238 -26.97 -4.99 -3.36
N HIS A 239 -26.27 -5.56 -4.33
CA HIS A 239 -26.55 -6.89 -4.88
C HIS A 239 -25.84 -8.03 -4.13
N ARG A 240 -25.09 -7.72 -3.05
CA ARG A 240 -24.34 -8.70 -2.26
C ARG A 240 -23.49 -9.63 -3.13
N MET A 241 -22.80 -9.07 -4.12
CA MET A 241 -21.92 -9.85 -4.99
C MET A 241 -20.84 -10.52 -4.15
N ASP A 242 -20.43 -11.72 -4.55
CA ASP A 242 -19.34 -12.40 -3.85
C ASP A 242 -18.00 -11.62 -4.02
N ALA A 243 -17.12 -11.75 -3.03
CA ALA A 243 -15.89 -10.97 -2.96
C ALA A 243 -14.96 -11.23 -4.15
N GLY A 244 -14.94 -12.45 -4.69
CA GLY A 244 -14.09 -12.80 -5.84
C GLY A 244 -14.55 -12.11 -7.12
N HIS A 245 -15.86 -12.08 -7.37
CA HIS A 245 -16.42 -11.42 -8.55
C HIS A 245 -16.26 -9.89 -8.46
N SER A 246 -16.49 -9.33 -7.26
CA SER A 246 -16.27 -7.90 -7.01
C SER A 246 -14.82 -7.49 -7.23
N ALA A 247 -13.86 -8.32 -6.77
CA ALA A 247 -12.43 -8.07 -6.98
C ALA A 247 -12.04 -8.12 -8.45
N ALA A 248 -12.53 -9.10 -9.22
CA ALA A 248 -12.25 -9.22 -10.65
C ALA A 248 -12.75 -7.98 -11.42
N MET A 249 -13.98 -7.53 -11.16
CA MET A 249 -14.53 -6.31 -11.77
C MET A 249 -13.72 -5.05 -11.42
N MET A 250 -13.27 -4.93 -10.17
CA MET A 250 -12.42 -3.81 -9.76
C MET A 250 -11.08 -3.82 -10.50
N LEU A 251 -10.44 -4.99 -10.63
CA LEU A 251 -9.17 -5.14 -11.36
C LEU A 251 -9.32 -4.82 -12.85
N GLU A 252 -10.44 -5.23 -13.47
CA GLU A 252 -10.74 -4.90 -14.85
C GLU A 252 -10.87 -3.39 -15.04
N MET A 253 -11.56 -2.69 -14.14
CA MET A 253 -11.65 -1.22 -14.19
C MET A 253 -10.29 -0.54 -14.01
N MET A 254 -9.47 -1.03 -13.10
CA MET A 254 -8.12 -0.47 -12.86
C MET A 254 -7.15 -0.71 -14.02
N ALA A 255 -7.46 -1.66 -14.90
CA ALA A 255 -6.71 -1.91 -16.13
C ALA A 255 -7.14 -1.01 -17.30
N GLN A 256 -8.30 -0.32 -17.21
CA GLN A 256 -8.76 0.61 -18.24
C GLN A 256 -7.93 1.89 -18.24
N PRO A 257 -7.82 2.57 -19.39
CA PRO A 257 -7.21 3.89 -19.45
C PRO A 257 -7.92 4.85 -18.49
N ALA A 258 -7.16 5.47 -17.61
CA ALA A 258 -7.70 6.40 -16.63
C ALA A 258 -8.14 7.72 -17.28
N THR A 259 -9.20 8.29 -16.74
CA THR A 259 -9.69 9.64 -17.13
C THR A 259 -9.56 10.56 -15.93
N LEU A 260 -8.97 11.74 -16.12
CA LEU A 260 -8.86 12.77 -15.11
C LEU A 260 -10.26 13.27 -14.72
N GLU A 261 -10.68 13.01 -13.49
CA GLU A 261 -11.97 13.47 -12.93
C GLU A 261 -11.78 14.59 -11.91
N TYR A 262 -10.66 14.55 -11.18
CA TYR A 262 -10.35 15.50 -10.12
C TYR A 262 -9.08 16.30 -10.44
N PRO A 263 -9.16 17.37 -11.26
CA PRO A 263 -8.00 18.23 -11.53
C PRO A 263 -7.54 19.03 -10.30
N GLY A 264 -8.18 18.82 -9.15
CA GLY A 264 -7.97 19.52 -7.89
C GLY A 264 -9.02 20.61 -7.61
N PRO A 265 -8.96 21.30 -6.48
CA PRO A 265 -7.98 21.13 -5.40
C PRO A 265 -8.25 19.91 -4.52
N ARG A 266 -9.41 19.25 -4.63
CA ARG A 266 -9.86 18.16 -3.76
C ARG A 266 -9.87 16.84 -4.52
N VAL A 267 -9.28 15.82 -3.91
CA VAL A 267 -9.25 14.45 -4.44
C VAL A 267 -9.76 13.48 -3.37
N PRO A 268 -10.86 12.76 -3.63
CA PRO A 268 -11.40 11.77 -2.70
C PRO A 268 -10.70 10.42 -2.88
N VAL A 269 -10.51 9.75 -1.75
CA VAL A 269 -9.97 8.39 -1.65
C VAL A 269 -10.83 7.63 -0.63
N ARG A 270 -11.06 6.36 -0.83
CA ARG A 270 -11.75 5.50 0.15
C ARG A 270 -10.84 4.40 0.66
N HIS A 271 -10.98 4.09 1.94
CA HIS A 271 -10.24 3.01 2.56
C HIS A 271 -10.99 2.42 3.75
N THR A 272 -10.92 1.10 3.91
CA THR A 272 -11.35 0.41 5.14
C THR A 272 -10.11 0.00 5.92
N PHE A 273 -9.91 0.61 7.08
CA PHE A 273 -8.81 0.24 7.98
C PHE A 273 -9.19 -1.06 8.70
N PRO A 274 -8.42 -2.14 8.56
CA PRO A 274 -8.85 -3.45 9.07
C PRO A 274 -8.84 -3.55 10.58
N THR A 275 -7.97 -2.80 11.26
CA THR A 275 -7.79 -2.86 12.72
C THR A 275 -7.65 -1.46 13.31
N PRO A 276 -8.00 -1.26 14.59
CA PRO A 276 -7.74 0.01 15.26
C PRO A 276 -6.24 0.24 15.45
N GLY A 277 -5.84 1.50 15.57
CA GLY A 277 -4.45 1.88 15.80
C GLY A 277 -4.04 3.10 15.02
N ARG A 278 -2.74 3.39 15.04
CA ARG A 278 -2.16 4.52 14.32
C ARG A 278 -1.63 4.08 12.97
N TYR A 279 -1.95 4.89 11.94
CA TYR A 279 -1.54 4.66 10.57
C TYR A 279 -0.74 5.84 10.02
N ARG A 280 0.28 5.51 9.21
CA ARG A 280 1.08 6.44 8.41
C ARG A 280 0.61 6.34 6.97
N LEU A 281 0.18 7.47 6.42
CA LEU A 281 -0.34 7.59 5.05
C LEU A 281 0.63 8.42 4.22
N PHE A 282 0.95 7.97 3.02
CA PHE A 282 1.74 8.71 2.05
C PHE A 282 0.89 8.93 0.82
N PHE A 283 0.33 10.14 0.73
CA PHE A 283 -0.40 10.56 -0.47
C PHE A 283 0.57 10.96 -1.55
N GLN A 284 0.38 10.43 -2.74
CA GLN A 284 1.14 10.76 -3.94
C GLN A 284 0.19 11.40 -4.94
N LEU A 285 0.51 12.64 -5.35
CA LEU A 285 -0.25 13.44 -6.32
C LEU A 285 0.72 14.01 -7.34
N ALA A 286 0.24 14.51 -8.47
CA ALA A 286 1.09 15.09 -9.51
C ALA A 286 0.60 16.51 -9.93
N PRO A 287 0.74 17.54 -9.05
CA PRO A 287 0.43 18.90 -9.42
C PRO A 287 1.39 19.42 -10.52
N GLY A 288 0.82 19.87 -11.65
CA GLY A 288 1.62 20.25 -12.82
C GLY A 288 2.38 19.08 -13.46
N GLY A 289 1.97 17.83 -13.19
CA GLY A 289 2.59 16.61 -13.71
C GLY A 289 3.83 16.13 -12.94
N ALA A 290 4.27 16.84 -11.89
CA ALA A 290 5.40 16.44 -11.07
C ALA A 290 4.94 15.71 -9.80
N PRO A 291 5.51 14.53 -9.46
CA PRO A 291 5.08 13.78 -8.29
C PRO A 291 5.40 14.53 -6.98
N LEU A 292 4.42 14.59 -6.11
CA LEU A 292 4.46 15.17 -4.77
C LEU A 292 4.03 14.11 -3.77
N VAL A 293 4.82 13.88 -2.73
CA VAL A 293 4.47 12.97 -1.62
C VAL A 293 4.12 13.79 -0.38
N VAL A 294 2.95 13.55 0.19
CA VAL A 294 2.48 14.22 1.40
C VAL A 294 2.20 13.20 2.50
N PRO A 295 2.95 13.18 3.62
CA PRO A 295 2.73 12.25 4.70
C PRO A 295 1.67 12.76 5.67
N PHE A 296 0.80 11.85 6.13
CA PHE A 296 -0.14 12.10 7.23
C PHE A 296 -0.08 10.98 8.27
N VAL A 297 -0.57 11.30 9.47
CA VAL A 297 -0.80 10.30 10.52
C VAL A 297 -2.28 10.32 10.89
N LEU A 298 -2.85 9.14 11.03
CA LEU A 298 -4.27 8.95 11.29
C LEU A 298 -4.46 7.95 12.42
N ASP A 299 -5.22 8.34 13.44
CA ASP A 299 -5.68 7.40 14.47
C ASP A 299 -7.03 6.81 14.03
N VAL A 300 -7.10 5.49 14.02
CA VAL A 300 -8.29 4.69 13.71
C VAL A 300 -8.79 4.09 15.01
N VAL A 301 -10.05 4.31 15.33
CA VAL A 301 -10.67 3.83 16.57
C VAL A 301 -11.23 2.43 16.40
N ALA A 302 -11.39 1.72 17.52
CA ALA A 302 -12.09 0.44 17.50
C ALA A 302 -13.58 0.66 17.19
N ASP A 303 -14.19 -0.33 16.56
CA ASP A 303 -15.64 -0.41 16.46
C ASP A 303 -16.22 -0.74 17.85
N ASP A 304 -16.91 0.22 18.45
CA ASP A 304 -17.61 0.08 19.73
C ASP A 304 -19.09 -0.34 19.57
N GLY A 305 -19.49 -0.68 18.35
CA GLY A 305 -20.85 -1.04 18.00
C GLY A 305 -21.83 0.14 18.03
N GLN A 306 -21.32 1.38 18.20
CA GLN A 306 -22.16 2.60 18.23
C GLN A 306 -22.03 3.44 16.94
N ALA A 307 -21.22 3.00 15.98
CA ALA A 307 -20.96 3.74 14.75
C ALA A 307 -22.23 3.98 13.92
N ASP A 308 -23.13 2.98 13.83
CA ASP A 308 -24.39 3.08 13.09
C ASP A 308 -25.41 4.01 13.75
N THR A 309 -25.47 4.05 15.09
CA THR A 309 -26.41 4.92 15.81
C THR A 309 -26.05 6.42 15.71
N ARG A 310 -24.77 6.75 15.50
CA ARG A 310 -24.34 8.16 15.29
C ARG A 310 -24.66 8.65 13.89
N MET A 311 -24.61 7.79 12.87
CA MET A 311 -25.03 8.15 11.51
C MET A 311 -26.52 8.37 11.42
N GLU A 312 -27.35 7.51 12.03
CA GLU A 312 -28.82 7.69 12.08
C GLU A 312 -29.25 8.97 12.83
N SER A 313 -28.52 9.37 13.89
CA SER A 313 -28.85 10.60 14.61
C SER A 313 -28.51 11.87 13.83
N ILE A 314 -27.52 11.87 12.95
CA ILE A 314 -27.16 12.98 12.08
C ILE A 314 -28.19 13.15 10.96
N VAL A 315 -28.67 12.04 10.38
CA VAL A 315 -29.70 12.07 9.33
C VAL A 315 -31.03 12.59 9.90
N ARG A 316 -31.42 12.21 11.13
CA ARG A 316 -32.66 12.69 11.76
C ARG A 316 -32.64 14.18 12.10
N VAL A 317 -31.48 14.76 12.41
CA VAL A 317 -31.37 16.21 12.71
C VAL A 317 -31.50 17.08 11.46
N THR A 318 -31.13 16.55 10.28
CA THR A 318 -31.29 17.26 9.00
C THR A 318 -32.70 17.18 8.42
N GLU A 319 -33.52 16.18 8.78
CA GLU A 319 -34.92 16.06 8.34
C GLU A 319 -35.90 16.90 9.17
N THR A 320 -35.52 17.33 10.37
CA THR A 320 -36.40 18.16 11.24
C THR A 320 -36.19 19.68 11.13
N ALA A 321 -35.27 20.13 10.25
CA ALA A 321 -34.94 21.54 10.02
C ALA A 321 -35.40 22.04 8.64
N GLY A 322 -36.35 21.39 7.98
CA GLY A 322 -36.97 21.77 6.71
C GLY A 322 -38.42 22.27 6.89
#